data_38342b2bd8dc0c0ff5605cbddd4da831
#
_entry.id   38342b2bd8dc0c0ff5605cbddd4da831
#
_cell.length_a   1.000
_cell.length_b   1.000
_cell.length_c   1.000
_cell.angle_alpha   90.00
_cell.angle_beta   90.00
_cell.angle_gamma   90.00
#
_symmetry.space_group_name_H-M   'P 1'
#
loop_
_entity.id
_entity.type
_entity.pdbx_description
1 polymer ?
#
loop_
_entity_poly.entity_id
_entity_poly.type
_entity_poly.pdbx_seq_one_letter_code
_entity_poly.pdbx_strand_id
1 'polypeptide(L)'
;MKKYLSGFAVLAFAVIVVAATPANRSKTFSVTADTIEGCSCPLFCTCYFGASADEHMCLFNNVYKFKPGSHYGDVDLSNQLLWMSGDLGGEWHHKPGPGMPGAWAVVTYDKTSTPAQRTALLEIAKTVFPVTWEKFSTREDTIEWHDEAKMSHAKMGSGMAEISLDKQATLRPNKAEPVVIKNLQYWFTNSNDGFVLAYSTHHFDGEPKFSETKRNGFNITWTVKGDVKPASAKAAMP
;
A
#
# COMPACT_ATOMS: atom_id res chain seq x y z
N MET A 1 26.68 -71.85 -46.33
CA MET A 1 25.51 -71.06 -45.96
C MET A 1 25.63 -70.65 -44.50
N LYS A 2 26.03 -69.48 -44.24
CA LYS A 2 26.19 -68.94 -42.85
C LYS A 2 25.04 -67.96 -42.56
N LYS A 3 24.21 -68.30 -41.55
CA LYS A 3 23.10 -67.47 -41.07
C LYS A 3 23.62 -66.48 -40.02
N TYR A 4 23.46 -65.19 -40.28
CA TYR A 4 23.73 -64.14 -39.29
C TYR A 4 22.42 -63.83 -38.56
N LEU A 5 22.38 -64.03 -37.23
CA LEU A 5 21.33 -63.54 -36.34
C LEU A 5 21.75 -62.11 -35.89
N SER A 6 20.98 -61.15 -36.32
CA SER A 6 21.06 -59.79 -35.81
C SER A 6 20.23 -59.66 -34.56
N GLY A 7 20.83 -59.52 -33.40
CA GLY A 7 20.15 -59.16 -32.16
C GLY A 7 19.85 -57.68 -32.08
N PHE A 8 18.61 -57.31 -32.01
CA PHE A 8 18.15 -55.93 -31.70
C PHE A 8 18.16 -55.75 -30.19
N ALA A 9 19.07 -54.91 -29.68
CA ALA A 9 19.06 -54.47 -28.29
C ALA A 9 18.08 -53.26 -28.16
N VAL A 10 16.95 -53.48 -27.49
CA VAL A 10 16.01 -52.40 -27.12
C VAL A 10 16.51 -51.77 -25.84
N LEU A 11 17.03 -50.52 -25.96
CA LEU A 11 17.34 -49.69 -24.81
C LEU A 11 16.05 -49.05 -24.28
N ALA A 12 15.56 -49.52 -23.15
CA ALA A 12 14.44 -48.89 -22.43
C ALA A 12 14.96 -47.66 -21.68
N PHE A 13 14.61 -46.46 -22.14
CA PHE A 13 14.81 -45.22 -21.42
C PHE A 13 13.75 -45.10 -20.31
N ALA A 14 14.14 -45.28 -19.05
CA ALA A 14 13.30 -44.98 -17.92
C ALA A 14 13.25 -43.45 -17.71
N VAL A 15 12.13 -42.83 -18.07
CA VAL A 15 11.85 -41.39 -17.75
C VAL A 15 11.53 -41.34 -16.25
N ILE A 16 12.48 -40.84 -15.45
CA ILE A 16 12.23 -40.51 -14.05
C ILE A 16 11.42 -39.21 -14.03
N VAL A 17 10.11 -39.30 -13.87
CA VAL A 17 9.26 -38.13 -13.56
C VAL A 17 9.51 -37.78 -12.10
N VAL A 18 10.37 -36.79 -11.86
CA VAL A 18 10.50 -36.18 -10.53
C VAL A 18 9.21 -35.40 -10.30
N ALA A 19 8.26 -35.98 -9.56
CA ALA A 19 7.13 -35.25 -9.04
C ALA A 19 7.65 -34.16 -8.09
N ALA A 20 7.67 -32.92 -8.54
CA ALA A 20 7.93 -31.77 -7.66
C ALA A 20 6.84 -31.78 -6.59
N THR A 21 7.21 -32.07 -5.35
CA THR A 21 6.34 -31.87 -4.19
C THR A 21 5.95 -30.39 -4.19
N PRO A 22 4.65 -30.04 -4.10
CA PRO A 22 4.25 -28.66 -4.02
C PRO A 22 4.92 -28.04 -2.78
N ALA A 23 5.77 -27.05 -2.99
CA ALA A 23 6.36 -26.29 -1.90
C ALA A 23 5.22 -25.83 -0.98
N ASN A 24 5.35 -26.10 0.32
CA ASN A 24 4.36 -25.73 1.32
C ASN A 24 4.37 -24.18 1.40
N ARG A 25 3.58 -23.53 0.55
CA ARG A 25 3.52 -22.06 0.48
C ARG A 25 3.06 -21.50 1.81
N SER A 26 3.72 -20.49 2.29
CA SER A 26 3.28 -19.76 3.48
C SER A 26 1.84 -19.30 3.28
N LYS A 27 0.98 -19.61 4.26
CA LYS A 27 -0.43 -19.23 4.25
C LYS A 27 -0.70 -17.91 4.96
N THR A 28 0.34 -17.29 5.51
CA THR A 28 0.23 -16.08 6.30
C THR A 28 0.96 -14.91 5.64
N PHE A 29 0.59 -13.71 6.02
CA PHE A 29 1.33 -12.51 5.70
C PHE A 29 1.62 -11.71 6.99
N SER A 30 2.70 -10.95 6.97
CA SER A 30 3.06 -10.00 8.02
C SER A 30 3.74 -8.80 7.37
N VAL A 31 3.17 -7.64 7.54
CA VAL A 31 3.64 -6.40 6.91
C VAL A 31 3.77 -5.32 7.96
N THR A 32 4.91 -4.63 7.97
CA THR A 32 5.11 -3.37 8.67
C THR A 32 5.48 -2.31 7.64
N ALA A 33 4.81 -1.17 7.66
CA ALA A 33 5.10 -0.09 6.73
C ALA A 33 5.16 1.26 7.44
N ASP A 34 6.08 2.10 6.98
CA ASP A 34 6.10 3.53 7.25
C ASP A 34 5.21 4.21 6.22
N THR A 35 4.48 5.24 6.65
CA THR A 35 3.55 5.98 5.79
C THR A 35 3.83 7.47 5.84
N ILE A 36 3.77 8.11 4.68
CA ILE A 36 3.62 9.55 4.50
C ILE A 36 2.20 9.77 3.98
N GLU A 37 1.34 10.42 4.77
CA GLU A 37 -0.05 10.69 4.40
C GLU A 37 -0.37 12.18 4.41
N GLY A 38 -1.07 12.63 3.38
CA GLY A 38 -1.69 13.94 3.29
C GLY A 38 -3.12 13.84 2.80
N CYS A 39 -4.02 14.61 3.39
CA CYS A 39 -5.42 14.70 2.95
C CYS A 39 -5.93 16.13 2.98
N SER A 40 -7.06 16.38 2.30
CA SER A 40 -7.66 17.70 2.11
C SER A 40 -8.23 18.34 3.38
N CYS A 41 -8.44 17.56 4.45
CA CYS A 41 -8.97 18.08 5.72
C CYS A 41 -8.01 19.07 6.41
N PRO A 42 -8.50 19.94 7.29
CA PRO A 42 -7.68 20.65 8.26
C PRO A 42 -6.91 19.69 9.20
N LEU A 43 -5.86 20.16 9.84
CA LEU A 43 -5.13 19.42 10.85
C LEU A 43 -5.94 19.39 12.18
N PHE A 44 -6.20 18.27 12.84
CA PHE A 44 -6.01 16.91 12.44
C PHE A 44 -7.32 16.34 11.89
N CYS A 45 -7.24 15.41 10.94
CA CYS A 45 -8.39 14.88 10.23
C CYS A 45 -9.50 14.37 11.18
N THR A 46 -10.67 14.99 11.13
CA THR A 46 -11.81 14.70 12.01
C THR A 46 -12.37 13.30 11.81
N CYS A 47 -12.16 12.68 10.65
CA CYS A 47 -12.63 11.34 10.36
C CYS A 47 -12.04 10.27 11.31
N TYR A 48 -10.83 10.48 11.85
CA TYR A 48 -10.24 9.60 12.86
C TYR A 48 -10.97 9.66 14.22
N PHE A 49 -11.87 10.62 14.41
CA PHE A 49 -12.72 10.77 15.58
C PHE A 49 -14.21 10.46 15.30
N GLY A 50 -14.50 9.87 14.14
CA GLY A 50 -15.86 9.47 13.77
C GLY A 50 -16.73 10.60 13.23
N ALA A 51 -16.17 11.75 12.87
CA ALA A 51 -16.84 12.81 12.16
C ALA A 51 -16.65 12.68 10.64
N SER A 52 -17.54 13.28 9.86
CA SER A 52 -17.39 13.35 8.40
C SER A 52 -16.15 14.12 8.00
N ALA A 53 -15.62 13.82 6.81
CA ALA A 53 -14.55 14.60 6.21
C ALA A 53 -15.00 16.06 6.01
N ASP A 54 -14.07 16.99 6.19
CA ASP A 54 -14.34 18.41 6.02
C ASP A 54 -14.62 18.75 4.55
N GLU A 55 -15.45 19.78 4.31
CA GLU A 55 -15.84 20.22 2.97
C GLU A 55 -16.45 19.11 2.08
N HIS A 56 -16.94 18.01 2.66
CA HIS A 56 -17.50 16.87 1.94
C HIS A 56 -16.57 16.24 0.88
N MET A 57 -15.26 16.30 1.13
CA MET A 57 -14.21 15.70 0.30
C MET A 57 -13.17 15.00 1.17
N CYS A 58 -12.59 13.95 0.65
CA CYS A 58 -11.43 13.31 1.28
C CYS A 58 -10.39 12.97 0.21
N LEU A 59 -9.82 14.01 -0.39
CA LEU A 59 -8.71 13.91 -1.33
C LEU A 59 -7.44 13.54 -0.57
N PHE A 60 -6.71 12.53 -1.02
CA PHE A 60 -5.54 12.05 -0.32
C PHE A 60 -4.41 11.61 -1.25
N ASN A 61 -3.20 11.70 -0.71
CA ASN A 61 -2.00 10.99 -1.17
C ASN A 61 -1.40 10.23 0.00
N ASN A 62 -1.27 8.92 -0.14
CA ASN A 62 -0.68 8.02 0.85
C ASN A 62 0.48 7.26 0.20
N VAL A 63 1.65 7.35 0.79
CA VAL A 63 2.83 6.64 0.32
C VAL A 63 3.32 5.69 1.41
N TYR A 64 3.56 4.45 1.04
CA TYR A 64 3.94 3.38 1.96
C TYR A 64 5.33 2.85 1.59
N LYS A 65 6.20 2.74 2.60
CA LYS A 65 7.47 2.05 2.51
C LYS A 65 7.45 0.82 3.40
N PHE A 66 7.48 -0.35 2.79
CA PHE A 66 7.42 -1.63 3.50
C PHE A 66 8.76 -1.94 4.14
N LYS A 67 8.75 -2.21 5.45
CA LYS A 67 9.98 -2.49 6.21
C LYS A 67 10.58 -3.86 5.88
N PRO A 68 11.88 -4.05 6.10
CA PRO A 68 12.53 -5.36 5.99
C PRO A 68 11.77 -6.44 6.78
N GLY A 69 11.62 -7.63 6.18
CA GLY A 69 10.85 -8.74 6.74
C GLY A 69 9.35 -8.70 6.46
N SER A 70 8.84 -7.66 5.80
CA SER A 70 7.46 -7.64 5.29
C SER A 70 7.28 -8.68 4.19
N HIS A 71 6.24 -9.50 4.28
CA HIS A 71 5.96 -10.54 3.30
C HIS A 71 4.46 -10.84 3.16
N TYR A 72 4.08 -11.36 2.00
CA TYR A 72 2.74 -11.88 1.73
C TYR A 72 2.86 -13.30 1.15
N GLY A 73 2.56 -14.31 1.97
CA GLY A 73 2.94 -15.67 1.65
C GLY A 73 4.46 -15.78 1.49
N ASP A 74 4.90 -16.31 0.36
CA ASP A 74 6.32 -16.44 0.02
C ASP A 74 6.89 -15.23 -0.74
N VAL A 75 6.07 -14.17 -0.93
CA VAL A 75 6.49 -12.95 -1.63
C VAL A 75 7.12 -11.98 -0.65
N ASP A 76 8.41 -11.72 -0.82
CA ASP A 76 9.12 -10.68 -0.06
C ASP A 76 8.69 -9.29 -0.53
N LEU A 77 8.24 -8.45 0.43
CA LEU A 77 7.83 -7.07 0.23
C LEU A 77 8.81 -6.07 0.86
N SER A 78 9.96 -6.53 1.35
CA SER A 78 10.98 -5.68 1.98
C SER A 78 11.38 -4.53 1.06
N ASN A 79 11.34 -3.30 1.59
CA ASN A 79 11.70 -2.06 0.90
C ASN A 79 10.83 -1.71 -0.33
N GLN A 80 9.73 -2.41 -0.57
CA GLN A 80 8.80 -2.03 -1.62
C GLN A 80 8.13 -0.68 -1.30
N LEU A 81 7.80 0.06 -2.35
CA LEU A 81 7.06 1.32 -2.26
C LEU A 81 5.71 1.17 -2.96
N LEU A 82 4.68 1.77 -2.35
CA LEU A 82 3.33 1.82 -2.90
C LEU A 82 2.78 3.23 -2.69
N TRP A 83 2.13 3.77 -3.70
CA TRP A 83 1.45 5.07 -3.61
C TRP A 83 -0.04 4.88 -3.88
N MET A 84 -0.88 5.52 -3.09
CA MET A 84 -2.32 5.63 -3.35
C MET A 84 -2.72 7.10 -3.39
N SER A 85 -3.37 7.50 -4.48
CA SER A 85 -4.06 8.80 -4.59
C SER A 85 -5.55 8.55 -4.76
N GLY A 86 -6.39 9.38 -4.17
CA GLY A 86 -7.82 9.14 -4.30
C GLY A 86 -8.69 10.17 -3.62
N ASP A 87 -10.00 9.90 -3.68
CA ASP A 87 -11.05 10.59 -2.95
C ASP A 87 -11.98 9.56 -2.33
N LEU A 88 -12.12 9.59 -1.00
CA LEU A 88 -13.08 8.75 -0.30
C LEU A 88 -14.51 9.27 -0.41
N GLY A 89 -14.71 10.49 -0.93
CA GLY A 89 -16.02 11.12 -1.07
C GLY A 89 -16.50 11.81 0.21
N GLY A 90 -17.58 12.57 0.07
CA GLY A 90 -18.08 13.48 1.10
C GLY A 90 -18.76 12.83 2.29
N GLU A 91 -19.30 11.65 2.10
CA GLU A 91 -20.01 10.90 3.17
C GLU A 91 -19.03 10.03 4.00
N TRP A 92 -17.72 10.18 3.78
CA TRP A 92 -16.73 9.45 4.54
C TRP A 92 -16.78 9.88 6.01
N HIS A 93 -17.16 8.96 6.87
CA HIS A 93 -17.05 9.09 8.33
C HIS A 93 -16.51 7.79 8.91
N HIS A 94 -15.79 7.91 10.00
CA HIS A 94 -14.95 6.86 10.57
C HIS A 94 -15.74 5.74 11.26
N LYS A 95 -16.54 4.99 10.52
CA LYS A 95 -16.75 3.57 10.83
C LYS A 95 -16.56 2.79 9.55
N PRO A 96 -15.30 2.68 9.08
CA PRO A 96 -15.05 1.93 7.89
C PRO A 96 -15.44 0.48 8.14
N GLY A 97 -16.35 -0.01 7.32
CA GLY A 97 -16.69 -1.42 7.23
C GLY A 97 -16.22 -1.98 5.90
N PRO A 98 -16.06 -3.30 5.76
CA PRO A 98 -15.81 -3.91 4.47
C PRO A 98 -16.87 -3.47 3.45
N GLY A 99 -16.43 -3.00 2.27
CA GLY A 99 -17.33 -2.55 1.21
C GLY A 99 -17.81 -1.10 1.32
N MET A 100 -17.20 -0.29 2.15
CA MET A 100 -17.47 1.13 2.23
C MET A 100 -17.20 1.82 0.88
N PRO A 101 -18.14 2.64 0.35
CA PRO A 101 -17.95 3.27 -0.94
C PRO A 101 -16.85 4.34 -0.90
N GLY A 102 -16.06 4.44 -1.96
CA GLY A 102 -15.13 5.52 -2.23
C GLY A 102 -15.28 6.00 -3.67
N ALA A 103 -15.06 7.28 -3.93
CA ALA A 103 -15.29 7.85 -5.25
C ALA A 103 -14.27 7.34 -6.26
N TRP A 104 -12.98 7.47 -5.97
CA TRP A 104 -11.94 6.97 -6.87
C TRP A 104 -10.62 6.71 -6.14
N ALA A 105 -9.83 5.79 -6.70
CA ALA A 105 -8.45 5.59 -6.30
C ALA A 105 -7.55 5.18 -7.48
N VAL A 106 -6.30 5.64 -7.41
CA VAL A 106 -5.21 5.21 -8.27
C VAL A 106 -4.12 4.62 -7.39
N VAL A 107 -3.80 3.35 -7.61
CA VAL A 107 -2.68 2.68 -6.95
C VAL A 107 -1.48 2.69 -7.89
N THR A 108 -0.38 3.29 -7.47
CA THR A 108 0.87 3.33 -8.22
C THR A 108 1.90 2.42 -7.54
N TYR A 109 2.39 1.43 -8.29
CA TYR A 109 3.49 0.58 -7.87
C TYR A 109 4.83 1.20 -8.27
N ASP A 110 5.84 1.05 -7.44
CA ASP A 110 7.19 1.36 -7.89
C ASP A 110 7.58 0.46 -9.07
N LYS A 111 8.26 1.03 -10.07
CA LYS A 111 8.67 0.31 -11.29
C LYS A 111 9.56 -0.90 -11.02
N THR A 112 10.27 -0.92 -9.89
CA THR A 112 11.13 -2.05 -9.49
C THR A 112 10.33 -3.25 -8.97
N SER A 113 9.03 -3.07 -8.66
CA SER A 113 8.17 -4.15 -8.16
C SER A 113 7.92 -5.21 -9.22
N THR A 114 8.12 -6.47 -8.87
CA THR A 114 7.77 -7.61 -9.72
C THR A 114 6.25 -7.79 -9.82
N PRO A 115 5.72 -8.50 -10.82
CA PRO A 115 4.28 -8.80 -10.90
C PRO A 115 3.73 -9.49 -9.66
N ALA A 116 4.49 -10.41 -9.02
CA ALA A 116 4.08 -11.08 -7.79
C ALA A 116 3.99 -10.09 -6.62
N GLN A 117 4.95 -9.17 -6.50
CA GLN A 117 4.93 -8.12 -5.47
C GLN A 117 3.76 -7.16 -5.67
N ARG A 118 3.45 -6.75 -6.90
CA ARG A 118 2.29 -5.88 -7.19
C ARG A 118 0.98 -6.53 -6.79
N THR A 119 0.81 -7.81 -7.09
CA THR A 119 -0.37 -8.58 -6.66
C THR A 119 -0.46 -8.60 -5.13
N ALA A 120 0.64 -8.90 -4.44
CA ALA A 120 0.68 -8.95 -2.99
C ALA A 120 0.42 -7.57 -2.35
N LEU A 121 1.04 -6.50 -2.88
CA LEU A 121 0.82 -5.12 -2.43
C LEU A 121 -0.65 -4.69 -2.57
N LEU A 122 -1.30 -5.07 -3.67
CA LEU A 122 -2.71 -4.78 -3.87
C LEU A 122 -3.60 -5.52 -2.85
N GLU A 123 -3.31 -6.77 -2.54
CA GLU A 123 -4.06 -7.53 -1.54
C GLU A 123 -3.85 -6.97 -0.12
N ILE A 124 -2.65 -6.49 0.20
CA ILE A 124 -2.39 -5.75 1.45
C ILE A 124 -3.19 -4.44 1.48
N ALA A 125 -3.18 -3.67 0.39
CA ALA A 125 -3.94 -2.43 0.29
C ALA A 125 -5.44 -2.68 0.51
N LYS A 126 -6.04 -3.68 -0.13
CA LYS A 126 -7.44 -4.09 0.07
C LYS A 126 -7.74 -4.56 1.50
N THR A 127 -6.75 -5.15 2.16
CA THR A 127 -6.91 -5.63 3.55
C THR A 127 -6.89 -4.47 4.53
N VAL A 128 -5.98 -3.52 4.34
CA VAL A 128 -5.85 -2.33 5.21
C VAL A 128 -6.95 -1.31 4.90
N PHE A 129 -7.30 -1.13 3.63
CA PHE A 129 -8.28 -0.15 3.14
C PHE A 129 -9.40 -0.87 2.36
N PRO A 130 -10.34 -1.54 3.03
CA PRO A 130 -11.39 -2.33 2.38
C PRO A 130 -12.51 -1.44 1.83
N VAL A 131 -12.15 -0.52 0.95
CA VAL A 131 -13.03 0.41 0.26
C VAL A 131 -13.46 -0.19 -1.08
N THR A 132 -14.74 -0.03 -1.43
CA THR A 132 -15.26 -0.32 -2.78
C THR A 132 -15.25 0.98 -3.58
N TRP A 133 -14.37 1.06 -4.56
CA TRP A 133 -14.16 2.26 -5.35
C TRP A 133 -15.10 2.30 -6.55
N GLU A 134 -15.75 3.44 -6.80
CA GLU A 134 -16.53 3.64 -8.04
C GLU A 134 -15.63 3.65 -9.27
N LYS A 135 -14.44 4.26 -9.13
CA LYS A 135 -13.39 4.25 -10.15
C LYS A 135 -12.08 3.80 -9.53
N PHE A 136 -11.47 2.79 -10.12
CA PHE A 136 -10.20 2.26 -9.65
C PHE A 136 -9.26 2.00 -10.83
N SER A 137 -8.01 2.39 -10.66
CA SER A 137 -6.98 2.06 -11.64
C SER A 137 -5.63 1.81 -10.96
N THR A 138 -4.75 1.14 -11.69
CA THR A 138 -3.37 0.92 -11.27
C THR A 138 -2.41 1.46 -12.31
N ARG A 139 -1.23 1.87 -11.88
CA ARG A 139 -0.15 2.35 -12.75
C ARG A 139 1.21 2.00 -12.16
N GLU A 140 2.25 2.31 -12.90
CA GLU A 140 3.64 2.17 -12.48
C GLU A 140 4.35 3.50 -12.62
N ASP A 141 5.17 3.84 -11.63
CA ASP A 141 6.07 4.98 -11.68
C ASP A 141 7.31 4.72 -10.80
N THR A 142 8.33 5.52 -10.93
CA THR A 142 9.39 5.57 -9.94
C THR A 142 8.89 6.35 -8.73
N ILE A 143 9.07 5.83 -7.54
CA ILE A 143 8.65 6.49 -6.29
C ILE A 143 9.89 6.85 -5.49
N GLU A 144 10.10 8.13 -5.27
CA GLU A 144 11.14 8.65 -4.38
C GLU A 144 10.55 8.80 -2.97
N TRP A 145 11.38 8.48 -1.95
CA TRP A 145 10.98 8.53 -0.54
C TRP A 145 12.09 9.10 0.31
N HIS A 146 11.78 10.18 1.04
CA HIS A 146 12.64 10.79 2.04
C HIS A 146 11.84 11.02 3.32
N ASP A 147 12.34 10.51 4.44
CA ASP A 147 11.71 10.72 5.75
C ASP A 147 12.79 11.11 6.76
N GLU A 148 12.71 12.37 7.20
CA GLU A 148 13.64 12.97 8.13
C GLU A 148 12.89 13.47 9.39
N ALA A 149 13.62 13.79 10.45
CA ALA A 149 13.04 14.22 11.72
C ALA A 149 12.09 15.43 11.58
N LYS A 150 12.36 16.35 10.65
CA LYS A 150 11.64 17.62 10.50
C LYS A 150 10.68 17.64 9.32
N MET A 151 10.95 16.85 8.30
CA MET A 151 10.22 16.86 7.05
C MET A 151 10.18 15.45 6.46
N SER A 152 9.06 15.12 5.82
CA SER A 152 8.97 13.95 4.93
C SER A 152 8.60 14.41 3.55
N HIS A 153 9.09 13.69 2.55
CA HIS A 153 8.83 14.00 1.15
C HIS A 153 8.78 12.73 0.34
N ALA A 154 7.80 12.64 -0.55
CA ALA A 154 7.75 11.61 -1.58
C ALA A 154 7.29 12.21 -2.90
N LYS A 155 7.78 11.65 -4.01
CA LYS A 155 7.49 12.15 -5.35
C LYS A 155 7.45 11.00 -6.36
N MET A 156 6.54 11.08 -7.31
CA MET A 156 6.58 10.24 -8.51
C MET A 156 7.57 10.81 -9.53
N GLY A 157 8.39 9.96 -10.13
CA GLY A 157 9.39 10.38 -11.12
C GLY A 157 8.79 11.06 -12.35
N SER A 158 7.55 10.73 -12.71
CA SER A 158 6.80 11.43 -13.77
C SER A 158 6.35 12.83 -13.37
N GLY A 159 6.42 13.20 -12.10
CA GLY A 159 5.84 14.44 -11.56
C GLY A 159 4.32 14.39 -11.36
N MET A 160 3.67 13.24 -11.58
CA MET A 160 2.22 13.08 -11.46
C MET A 160 1.70 13.36 -10.05
N ALA A 161 2.46 13.04 -9.03
CA ALA A 161 2.10 13.30 -7.64
C ALA A 161 3.34 13.62 -6.81
N GLU A 162 3.14 14.48 -5.84
CA GLU A 162 4.14 14.85 -4.85
C GLU A 162 3.47 15.13 -3.52
N ILE A 163 4.14 14.79 -2.42
CA ILE A 163 3.71 15.10 -1.06
C ILE A 163 4.90 15.52 -0.23
N SER A 164 4.76 16.64 0.47
CA SER A 164 5.69 17.13 1.48
C SER A 164 4.98 17.32 2.80
N LEU A 165 5.58 16.86 3.88
CA LEU A 165 5.09 17.03 5.25
C LEU A 165 6.05 17.94 6.03
N ASP A 166 5.53 19.03 6.57
CA ASP A 166 6.24 19.89 7.51
C ASP A 166 5.85 19.53 8.95
N LYS A 167 6.69 18.74 9.61
CA LYS A 167 6.49 18.31 11.00
C LYS A 167 6.77 19.44 12.00
N GLN A 168 7.61 20.40 11.62
CA GLN A 168 7.96 21.55 12.47
C GLN A 168 6.80 22.52 12.64
N ALA A 169 5.93 22.65 11.65
CA ALA A 169 4.77 23.52 11.71
C ALA A 169 3.77 23.12 12.80
N THR A 170 3.89 21.91 13.37
CA THR A 170 3.09 21.44 14.52
C THR A 170 3.80 21.68 15.86
N LEU A 171 5.04 22.16 15.84
CA LEU A 171 5.79 22.45 17.06
C LEU A 171 5.12 23.57 17.85
N ARG A 172 4.99 23.35 19.14
CA ARG A 172 4.63 24.40 20.10
C ARG A 172 5.88 25.18 20.48
N PRO A 173 5.74 26.46 20.86
CA PRO A 173 6.87 27.23 21.40
C PRO A 173 7.63 26.41 22.45
N ASN A 174 8.95 26.35 22.33
CA ASN A 174 9.85 25.65 23.24
C ASN A 174 9.77 24.09 23.25
N LYS A 175 9.19 23.48 22.21
CA LYS A 175 9.24 22.03 22.00
C LYS A 175 10.08 21.70 20.77
N ALA A 176 10.95 20.70 20.92
CA ALA A 176 11.84 20.25 19.85
C ALA A 176 11.21 19.16 18.96
N GLU A 177 10.13 18.54 19.43
CA GLU A 177 9.53 17.37 18.81
C GLU A 177 8.12 17.66 18.29
N PRO A 178 7.72 17.06 17.19
CA PRO A 178 6.36 17.18 16.63
C PRO A 178 5.31 16.60 17.61
N VAL A 179 4.06 17.02 17.42
CA VAL A 179 2.94 16.44 18.18
C VAL A 179 2.69 15.02 17.70
N VAL A 180 2.55 14.09 18.64
CA VAL A 180 2.19 12.69 18.36
C VAL A 180 0.87 12.35 19.03
N ILE A 181 -0.10 11.85 18.24
CA ILE A 181 -1.37 11.33 18.76
C ILE A 181 -1.27 9.81 18.82
N LYS A 182 -1.50 9.25 20.01
CA LYS A 182 -1.48 7.80 20.23
C LYS A 182 -2.88 7.28 20.54
N ASN A 183 -3.02 5.94 20.52
CA ASN A 183 -4.27 5.22 20.82
C ASN A 183 -5.42 5.47 19.85
N LEU A 184 -5.11 5.97 18.63
CA LEU A 184 -6.04 5.94 17.51
C LEU A 184 -5.71 4.77 16.61
N GLN A 185 -6.74 4.13 16.07
CA GLN A 185 -6.57 3.08 15.09
C GLN A 185 -6.28 3.68 13.72
N TYR A 186 -5.27 3.17 13.02
CA TYR A 186 -5.03 3.47 11.63
C TYR A 186 -5.70 2.39 10.77
N TRP A 187 -6.79 2.72 10.12
CA TRP A 187 -7.56 1.82 9.26
C TRP A 187 -7.75 0.41 9.86
N PHE A 188 -7.61 -0.65 9.07
CA PHE A 188 -7.73 -2.05 9.52
C PHE A 188 -6.38 -2.69 9.88
N THR A 189 -5.45 -1.90 10.41
CA THR A 189 -4.17 -2.40 10.89
C THR A 189 -4.29 -3.05 12.28
N ASN A 190 -3.36 -3.95 12.61
CA ASN A 190 -3.34 -4.59 13.93
C ASN A 190 -2.75 -3.68 15.01
N SER A 191 -1.78 -2.86 14.64
CA SER A 191 -1.13 -1.90 15.54
C SER A 191 -0.48 -0.75 14.77
N ASN A 192 -0.23 0.34 15.49
CA ASN A 192 0.58 1.46 15.02
C ASN A 192 1.33 2.12 16.19
N ASP A 193 2.33 2.93 15.90
CA ASP A 193 3.16 3.64 16.87
C ASP A 193 2.68 5.07 17.18
N GLY A 194 1.61 5.50 16.55
CA GLY A 194 0.99 6.81 16.69
C GLY A 194 1.21 7.72 15.48
N PHE A 195 0.40 8.76 15.40
CA PHE A 195 0.36 9.72 14.30
C PHE A 195 1.30 10.89 14.62
N VAL A 196 2.42 10.98 13.92
CA VAL A 196 3.34 12.13 14.00
C VAL A 196 2.78 13.23 13.11
N LEU A 197 2.17 14.24 13.71
CA LEU A 197 1.44 15.29 12.99
C LEU A 197 2.34 16.21 12.18
N ALA A 198 1.86 16.59 11.01
CA ALA A 198 2.51 17.53 10.10
C ALA A 198 1.47 18.32 9.32
N TYR A 199 1.87 19.46 8.76
CA TYR A 199 1.11 20.06 7.66
C TYR A 199 1.58 19.48 6.33
N SER A 200 0.64 19.05 5.50
CA SER A 200 0.93 18.56 4.16
C SER A 200 0.78 19.65 3.10
N THR A 201 1.62 19.54 2.07
CA THR A 201 1.40 20.13 0.75
C THR A 201 1.51 19.00 -0.24
N HIS A 202 0.45 18.75 -1.00
CA HIS A 202 0.43 17.61 -1.90
C HIS A 202 -0.45 17.86 -3.12
N HIS A 203 -0.12 17.20 -4.23
CA HIS A 203 -0.92 17.25 -5.44
C HIS A 203 -0.98 15.89 -6.14
N PHE A 204 -1.96 15.77 -7.02
CA PHE A 204 -2.09 14.69 -8.00
C PHE A 204 -2.55 15.29 -9.32
N ASP A 205 -1.73 15.15 -10.36
CA ASP A 205 -1.95 15.70 -11.70
C ASP A 205 -2.60 14.70 -12.67
N GLY A 206 -3.21 13.62 -12.14
CA GLY A 206 -4.06 12.72 -12.90
C GLY A 206 -5.49 13.24 -13.03
N GLU A 207 -6.41 12.33 -13.39
CA GLU A 207 -7.83 12.65 -13.45
C GLU A 207 -8.62 11.79 -12.44
N PRO A 208 -9.33 12.43 -11.48
CA PRO A 208 -9.41 13.89 -11.23
C PRO A 208 -8.09 14.48 -10.68
N LYS A 209 -7.82 15.75 -11.01
CA LYS A 209 -6.67 16.50 -10.53
C LYS A 209 -7.02 17.24 -9.24
N PHE A 210 -6.04 17.29 -8.29
CA PHE A 210 -6.15 18.12 -7.08
C PHE A 210 -4.80 18.65 -6.63
N SER A 211 -4.84 19.72 -5.82
CA SER A 211 -3.67 20.30 -5.16
C SER A 211 -4.09 20.94 -3.85
N GLU A 212 -3.46 20.51 -2.77
CA GLU A 212 -3.75 20.93 -1.41
C GLU A 212 -2.50 21.52 -0.76
N THR A 213 -2.67 22.59 -0.02
CA THR A 213 -1.57 23.28 0.65
C THR A 213 -1.91 23.55 2.10
N LYS A 214 -0.98 23.22 3.00
CA LYS A 214 -1.12 23.44 4.44
C LYS A 214 -2.37 22.78 5.02
N ARG A 215 -2.57 21.51 4.62
CA ARG A 215 -3.66 20.64 5.07
C ARG A 215 -3.15 19.59 6.05
N ASN A 216 -4.02 18.67 6.45
CA ASN A 216 -3.65 17.57 7.32
C ASN A 216 -2.59 16.68 6.69
N GLY A 217 -1.61 16.28 7.49
CA GLY A 217 -0.64 15.27 7.15
C GLY A 217 -0.06 14.62 8.39
N PHE A 218 0.46 13.44 8.22
CA PHE A 218 1.17 12.73 9.29
C PHE A 218 2.08 11.62 8.75
N ASN A 219 3.05 11.26 9.57
CA ASN A 219 3.75 9.99 9.45
C ASN A 219 3.19 8.99 10.47
N ILE A 220 3.18 7.73 10.09
CA ILE A 220 2.79 6.62 10.97
C ILE A 220 3.48 5.35 10.53
N THR A 221 3.96 4.55 11.50
CA THR A 221 4.35 3.16 11.28
C THR A 221 3.24 2.25 11.75
N TRP A 222 2.82 1.33 10.91
CA TRP A 222 1.77 0.37 11.24
C TRP A 222 2.13 -1.06 10.86
N THR A 223 1.45 -2.01 11.49
CA THR A 223 1.60 -3.43 11.21
C THR A 223 0.25 -4.07 10.94
N VAL A 224 0.21 -4.94 9.93
CA VAL A 224 -0.92 -5.82 9.66
C VAL A 224 -0.43 -7.26 9.43
N LYS A 225 -1.18 -8.22 9.97
CA LYS A 225 -0.91 -9.65 9.86
C LYS A 225 -2.21 -10.41 9.60
N GLY A 226 -2.11 -11.53 8.93
CA GLY A 226 -3.27 -12.37 8.67
C GLY A 226 -2.95 -13.54 7.78
N ASP A 227 -4.00 -14.21 7.34
CA ASP A 227 -3.89 -15.32 6.41
C ASP A 227 -3.94 -14.82 4.96
N VAL A 228 -3.14 -15.43 4.10
CA VAL A 228 -3.19 -15.20 2.66
C VAL A 228 -4.53 -15.67 2.14
N LYS A 229 -5.32 -14.78 1.58
CA LYS A 229 -6.58 -15.16 0.93
C LYS A 229 -6.27 -15.99 -0.31
N PRO A 230 -6.97 -17.12 -0.55
CA PRO A 230 -6.88 -17.81 -1.82
C PRO A 230 -7.16 -16.82 -2.95
N ALA A 231 -6.34 -16.84 -4.01
CA ALA A 231 -6.62 -16.04 -5.18
C ALA A 231 -8.05 -16.33 -5.65
N SER A 232 -8.97 -15.38 -5.43
CA SER A 232 -10.34 -15.54 -5.92
C SER A 232 -10.26 -15.49 -7.44
N ALA A 233 -10.72 -16.56 -8.11
CA ALA A 233 -10.80 -16.64 -9.56
C ALA A 233 -11.73 -15.57 -10.17
N LYS A 234 -12.30 -14.69 -9.35
CA LYS A 234 -13.19 -13.58 -9.72
C LYS A 234 -13.00 -12.41 -8.76
N ALA A 235 -12.02 -11.58 -9.03
CA ALA A 235 -12.02 -10.21 -8.62
C ALA A 235 -11.27 -9.39 -9.68
N ALA A 236 -11.77 -9.42 -10.91
CA ALA A 236 -11.72 -8.23 -11.73
C ALA A 236 -12.63 -7.24 -10.97
N MET A 237 -12.07 -6.22 -10.35
CA MET A 237 -12.86 -5.04 -10.03
C MET A 237 -13.43 -4.51 -11.35
N PRO A 238 -14.67 -4.03 -11.34
CA PRO A 238 -15.32 -3.51 -12.54
C PRO A 238 -14.54 -2.36 -13.13
#